data_c58ac111a16866432e2840a218bdf955
#
_entry.id   c58ac111a16866432e2840a218bdf955
#
_cell.length_a   1.000
_cell.length_b   1.000
_cell.length_c   1.000
_cell.angle_alpha   90.00
_cell.angle_beta   90.00
_cell.angle_gamma   90.00
#
_symmetry.space_group_name_H-M   'P 1'
#
loop_
_entity.id
_entity.type
_entity.pdbx_description
1 polymer ?
#
loop_
_entity_poly.entity_id
_entity_poly.type
_entity_poly.pdbx_seq_one_letter_code
_entity_poly.pdbx_strand_id
1 'polypeptide(L)'
;MPAPEASFLSPTATAGVSFSLEPAFNALHSLTLLTKADHMSGLDEWVTRTVAALPEDRRYMNHVVLIGVHYAVVPTRSWSSFPLYLEDLARQDPLVLRDRVFDAYFTIGKEKGMSMEGLLQPEVAELLADQKLYFTFLRERFGSFDEEVEAEAHRLLNDPARMKETILSHLRYMWTHVMAPEWERVLPLIQSCVDAYRQIDFSG
;
A
#
# COMPACT_ATOMS: atom_id res chain seq x y z
N MET A 1 -12.78 14.43 -59.01
CA MET A 1 -11.94 13.82 -57.97
C MET A 1 -12.83 13.66 -56.72
N PRO A 2 -13.15 12.45 -56.28
CA PRO A 2 -13.90 12.28 -55.05
C PRO A 2 -12.97 12.45 -53.85
N ALA A 3 -13.47 13.13 -52.81
CA ALA A 3 -12.77 13.31 -51.55
C ALA A 3 -12.65 11.98 -50.78
N PRO A 4 -11.56 11.75 -50.01
CA PRO A 4 -11.45 10.56 -49.21
C PRO A 4 -12.38 10.65 -47.99
N GLU A 5 -13.28 9.67 -47.86
CA GLU A 5 -14.04 9.42 -46.63
C GLU A 5 -13.08 9.00 -45.52
N ALA A 6 -12.88 9.88 -44.56
CA ALA A 6 -12.17 9.52 -43.33
C ALA A 6 -13.11 8.73 -42.41
N SER A 7 -12.99 7.41 -42.42
CA SER A 7 -13.65 6.52 -41.48
C SER A 7 -12.95 6.62 -40.11
N PHE A 8 -13.44 7.52 -39.25
CA PHE A 8 -13.05 7.57 -37.82
C PHE A 8 -14.06 6.77 -37.00
N LEU A 9 -14.10 5.46 -37.20
CA LEU A 9 -14.71 4.57 -36.23
C LEU A 9 -13.57 3.78 -35.53
N SER A 10 -12.93 4.44 -34.56
CA SER A 10 -12.20 3.69 -33.53
C SER A 10 -13.23 2.88 -32.72
N PRO A 11 -13.05 1.57 -32.53
CA PRO A 11 -13.91 0.82 -31.63
C PRO A 11 -13.80 1.46 -30.25
N THR A 12 -14.88 2.02 -29.74
CA THR A 12 -14.99 2.43 -28.33
C THR A 12 -14.68 1.21 -27.50
N ALA A 13 -13.52 1.21 -26.85
CA ALA A 13 -13.19 0.22 -25.84
C ALA A 13 -14.27 0.36 -24.76
N THR A 14 -15.19 -0.58 -24.70
CA THR A 14 -16.15 -0.69 -23.59
C THR A 14 -15.33 -0.96 -22.35
N ALA A 15 -15.22 0.04 -21.47
CA ALA A 15 -14.58 -0.13 -20.17
C ALA A 15 -15.43 -1.11 -19.37
N GLY A 16 -14.97 -2.36 -19.26
CA GLY A 16 -15.62 -3.37 -18.42
C GLY A 16 -15.36 -3.04 -16.96
N VAL A 17 -16.43 -2.88 -16.18
CA VAL A 17 -16.34 -2.78 -14.71
C VAL A 17 -16.42 -4.17 -14.13
N SER A 18 -15.44 -4.55 -13.28
CA SER A 18 -15.46 -5.81 -12.55
C SER A 18 -15.41 -5.56 -11.04
N PHE A 19 -16.17 -6.35 -10.29
CA PHE A 19 -16.17 -6.30 -8.83
C PHE A 19 -15.57 -7.59 -8.27
N SER A 20 -14.56 -7.46 -7.44
CA SER A 20 -13.89 -8.59 -6.78
C SER A 20 -13.65 -8.29 -5.31
N LEU A 21 -13.64 -9.34 -4.51
CA LEU A 21 -13.18 -9.27 -3.13
C LEU A 21 -11.66 -9.40 -3.13
N GLU A 22 -10.97 -8.44 -2.53
CA GLU A 22 -9.51 -8.38 -2.48
C GLU A 22 -9.00 -8.43 -1.02
N PRO A 23 -8.95 -9.61 -0.38
CA PRO A 23 -8.66 -9.73 1.05
C PRO A 23 -7.33 -9.10 1.47
N ALA A 24 -6.27 -9.22 0.66
CA ALA A 24 -4.96 -8.66 0.97
C ALA A 24 -4.96 -7.13 0.92
N PHE A 25 -5.54 -6.54 -0.13
CA PHE A 25 -5.68 -5.09 -0.24
C PHE A 25 -6.57 -4.52 0.87
N ASN A 26 -7.71 -5.16 1.12
CA ASN A 26 -8.65 -4.70 2.15
C ASN A 26 -8.01 -4.73 3.55
N ALA A 27 -7.29 -5.80 3.90
CA ALA A 27 -6.60 -5.91 5.18
C ALA A 27 -5.52 -4.82 5.32
N LEU A 28 -4.64 -4.66 4.33
CA LEU A 28 -3.59 -3.63 4.37
C LEU A 28 -4.17 -2.21 4.40
N HIS A 29 -5.24 -1.96 3.65
CA HIS A 29 -5.93 -0.67 3.68
C HIS A 29 -6.52 -0.38 5.06
N SER A 30 -7.17 -1.36 5.69
CA SER A 30 -7.68 -1.22 7.07
C SER A 30 -6.55 -0.96 8.06
N LEU A 31 -5.41 -1.65 7.95
CA LEU A 31 -4.24 -1.39 8.78
C LEU A 31 -3.65 0.01 8.55
N THR A 32 -3.68 0.51 7.31
CA THR A 32 -3.28 1.89 6.99
C THR A 32 -4.25 2.92 7.61
N LEU A 33 -5.55 2.62 7.68
CA LEU A 33 -6.51 3.50 8.38
C LEU A 33 -6.20 3.62 9.87
N LEU A 34 -5.68 2.56 10.50
CA LEU A 34 -5.26 2.62 11.91
C LEU A 34 -4.10 3.62 12.14
N THR A 35 -3.25 3.87 11.13
CA THR A 35 -2.18 4.89 11.24
C THR A 35 -2.70 6.33 11.14
N LYS A 36 -3.93 6.52 10.68
CA LYS A 36 -4.52 7.84 10.41
C LYS A 36 -5.60 8.23 11.41
N ALA A 37 -5.88 7.39 12.40
CA ALA A 37 -7.00 7.56 13.31
C ALA A 37 -6.98 8.88 14.08
N ASP A 38 -5.78 9.37 14.43
CA ASP A 38 -5.61 10.63 15.18
C ASP A 38 -5.78 11.89 14.29
N HIS A 39 -5.81 11.73 12.98
CA HIS A 39 -5.83 12.84 12.01
C HIS A 39 -7.08 12.88 11.13
N MET A 40 -7.96 11.88 11.23
CA MET A 40 -9.17 11.77 10.41
C MET A 40 -10.42 11.75 11.28
N SER A 41 -11.44 12.50 10.88
CA SER A 41 -12.79 12.42 11.44
C SER A 41 -13.69 11.50 10.60
N GLY A 42 -14.74 10.96 11.24
CA GLY A 42 -15.73 10.13 10.54
C GLY A 42 -15.27 8.70 10.24
N LEU A 43 -14.20 8.25 10.90
CA LEU A 43 -13.78 6.85 10.83
C LEU A 43 -14.79 5.94 11.53
N ASP A 44 -14.86 4.70 11.06
CA ASP A 44 -15.67 3.65 11.68
C ASP A 44 -15.27 3.43 13.15
N GLU A 45 -16.25 3.09 13.98
CA GLU A 45 -16.03 2.83 15.43
C GLU A 45 -15.01 1.70 15.65
N TRP A 46 -14.95 0.71 14.77
CA TRP A 46 -13.94 -0.34 14.85
C TRP A 46 -12.52 0.23 14.76
N VAL A 47 -12.26 1.19 13.88
CA VAL A 47 -10.93 1.82 13.73
C VAL A 47 -10.53 2.53 15.00
N THR A 48 -11.39 3.41 15.52
CA THR A 48 -11.09 4.23 16.72
C THR A 48 -10.92 3.35 17.97
N ARG A 49 -11.78 2.37 18.16
CA ARG A 49 -11.68 1.41 19.26
C ARG A 49 -10.42 0.56 19.17
N THR A 50 -10.06 0.10 17.96
CA THR A 50 -8.88 -0.72 17.73
C THR A 50 -7.60 0.03 18.04
N VAL A 51 -7.48 1.28 17.54
CA VAL A 51 -6.29 2.11 17.83
C VAL A 51 -6.16 2.37 19.33
N ALA A 52 -7.25 2.66 20.02
CA ALA A 52 -7.23 2.88 21.48
C ALA A 52 -6.81 1.62 22.28
N ALA A 53 -7.12 0.42 21.76
CA ALA A 53 -6.77 -0.86 22.39
C ALA A 53 -5.36 -1.37 22.03
N LEU A 54 -4.77 -0.90 20.93
CA LEU A 54 -3.44 -1.35 20.50
C LEU A 54 -2.33 -0.81 21.45
N PRO A 55 -1.39 -1.66 21.89
CA PRO A 55 -0.18 -1.24 22.56
C PRO A 55 0.61 -0.22 21.73
N GLU A 56 1.30 0.71 22.39
CA GLU A 56 2.04 1.80 21.75
C GLU A 56 3.11 1.27 20.77
N ASP A 57 3.87 0.26 21.17
CA ASP A 57 4.86 -0.40 20.31
C ASP A 57 4.24 -0.99 19.03
N ARG A 58 3.01 -1.49 19.12
CA ARG A 58 2.28 -2.03 17.97
C ARG A 58 1.74 -0.93 17.06
N ARG A 59 1.29 0.18 17.63
CA ARG A 59 0.89 1.37 16.84
C ARG A 59 2.10 1.93 16.10
N TYR A 60 3.22 2.12 16.80
CA TYR A 60 4.47 2.56 16.18
C TYR A 60 4.91 1.64 15.04
N MET A 61 4.96 0.32 15.30
CA MET A 61 5.35 -0.64 14.27
C MET A 61 4.37 -0.67 13.08
N ASN A 62 3.08 -0.39 13.32
CA ASN A 62 2.11 -0.25 12.24
C ASN A 62 2.44 0.95 11.34
N HIS A 63 2.87 2.09 11.91
CA HIS A 63 3.36 3.23 11.14
C HIS A 63 4.62 2.87 10.33
N VAL A 64 5.60 2.23 10.95
CA VAL A 64 6.83 1.81 10.25
C VAL A 64 6.52 0.92 9.05
N VAL A 65 5.67 -0.10 9.23
CA VAL A 65 5.37 -1.08 8.16
C VAL A 65 4.42 -0.51 7.09
N LEU A 66 3.37 0.22 7.51
CA LEU A 66 2.31 0.68 6.58
C LEU A 66 2.56 2.07 5.99
N ILE A 67 3.54 2.81 6.49
CA ILE A 67 3.97 4.12 5.97
C ILE A 67 5.43 4.04 5.52
N GLY A 68 6.37 3.77 6.42
CA GLY A 68 7.81 3.84 6.15
C GLY A 68 8.31 2.83 5.10
N VAL A 69 7.80 1.57 5.11
CA VAL A 69 8.16 0.55 4.11
C VAL A 69 6.93 0.05 3.32
N HIS A 70 5.93 0.90 3.17
CA HIS A 70 4.63 0.59 2.56
C HIS A 70 4.74 -0.19 1.24
N TYR A 71 5.59 0.25 0.32
CA TYR A 71 5.67 -0.37 -1.01
C TYR A 71 6.27 -1.78 -1.02
N ALA A 72 6.96 -2.18 0.05
CA ALA A 72 7.37 -3.57 0.23
C ALA A 72 6.18 -4.53 0.44
N VAL A 73 5.05 -4.00 0.95
CA VAL A 73 3.88 -4.80 1.33
C VAL A 73 2.68 -4.64 0.40
N VAL A 74 2.74 -3.77 -0.62
CA VAL A 74 1.63 -3.63 -1.58
C VAL A 74 1.50 -4.93 -2.39
N PRO A 75 0.30 -5.57 -2.40
CA PRO A 75 0.09 -6.76 -3.21
C PRO A 75 0.21 -6.44 -4.71
N THR A 76 0.91 -7.28 -5.44
CA THR A 76 1.09 -7.15 -6.90
C THR A 76 0.06 -7.92 -7.72
N ARG A 77 -0.80 -8.68 -7.05
CA ARG A 77 -1.90 -9.47 -7.63
C ARG A 77 -2.98 -9.71 -6.59
N SER A 78 -4.13 -10.21 -7.03
CA SER A 78 -5.21 -10.66 -6.16
C SER A 78 -4.85 -11.92 -5.37
N TRP A 79 -5.35 -12.00 -4.15
CA TRP A 79 -5.16 -13.11 -3.23
C TRP A 79 -6.51 -13.54 -2.65
N SER A 80 -6.78 -14.83 -2.63
CA SER A 80 -8.03 -15.39 -2.07
C SER A 80 -8.13 -15.27 -0.55
N SER A 81 -7.00 -15.04 0.15
CA SER A 81 -6.97 -14.74 1.58
C SER A 81 -5.71 -13.99 1.97
N PHE A 82 -5.76 -13.26 3.09
CA PHE A 82 -4.60 -12.56 3.63
C PHE A 82 -3.48 -13.52 4.11
N PRO A 83 -3.77 -14.67 4.76
CA PRO A 83 -2.73 -15.65 5.08
C PRO A 83 -1.95 -16.15 3.86
N LEU A 84 -2.59 -16.43 2.73
CA LEU A 84 -1.91 -16.85 1.50
C LEU A 84 -1.02 -15.74 0.93
N TYR A 85 -1.45 -14.48 1.03
CA TYR A 85 -0.60 -13.34 0.72
C TYR A 85 0.65 -13.30 1.61
N LEU A 86 0.50 -13.50 2.94
CA LEU A 86 1.64 -13.53 3.87
C LEU A 86 2.62 -14.68 3.59
N GLU A 87 2.12 -15.84 3.16
CA GLU A 87 2.96 -16.96 2.74
C GLU A 87 3.77 -16.61 1.48
N ASP A 88 3.16 -15.93 0.51
CA ASP A 88 3.86 -15.48 -0.68
C ASP A 88 4.92 -14.42 -0.34
N LEU A 89 4.55 -13.43 0.47
CA LEU A 89 5.47 -12.40 0.93
C LEU A 89 6.69 -13.03 1.66
N ALA A 90 6.47 -14.09 2.43
CA ALA A 90 7.52 -14.83 3.11
C ALA A 90 8.52 -15.53 2.16
N ARG A 91 8.09 -15.89 0.95
CA ARG A 91 8.93 -16.53 -0.07
C ARG A 91 9.74 -15.53 -0.90
N GLN A 92 9.37 -14.25 -0.87
CA GLN A 92 10.03 -13.23 -1.70
C GLN A 92 11.44 -12.92 -1.17
N ASP A 93 12.34 -12.58 -2.09
CA ASP A 93 13.69 -12.13 -1.73
C ASP A 93 13.61 -10.79 -0.98
N PRO A 94 14.27 -10.64 0.18
CA PRO A 94 14.30 -9.39 0.92
C PRO A 94 14.81 -8.19 0.10
N LEU A 95 15.77 -8.39 -0.79
CA LEU A 95 16.29 -7.33 -1.67
C LEU A 95 15.21 -6.86 -2.66
N VAL A 96 14.44 -7.78 -3.21
CA VAL A 96 13.31 -7.43 -4.10
C VAL A 96 12.27 -6.60 -3.37
N LEU A 97 11.99 -6.92 -2.10
CA LEU A 97 11.05 -6.12 -1.29
C LEU A 97 11.57 -4.70 -1.04
N ARG A 98 12.86 -4.55 -0.72
CA ARG A 98 13.51 -3.24 -0.56
C ARG A 98 13.48 -2.44 -1.86
N ASP A 99 13.85 -3.08 -2.95
CA ASP A 99 13.95 -2.40 -4.24
C ASP A 99 12.59 -1.88 -4.71
N ARG A 100 11.49 -2.58 -4.42
CA ARG A 100 10.12 -2.07 -4.66
C ARG A 100 9.84 -0.74 -3.94
N VAL A 101 10.38 -0.53 -2.75
CA VAL A 101 10.20 0.74 -2.03
C VAL A 101 10.88 1.87 -2.82
N PHE A 102 12.12 1.68 -3.24
CA PHE A 102 12.85 2.68 -4.01
C PHE A 102 12.24 2.90 -5.41
N ASP A 103 11.87 1.83 -6.11
CA ASP A 103 11.21 1.93 -7.42
C ASP A 103 9.93 2.78 -7.33
N ALA A 104 9.12 2.58 -6.29
CA ALA A 104 7.93 3.39 -6.05
C ALA A 104 8.30 4.86 -5.75
N TYR A 105 9.31 5.11 -4.93
CA TYR A 105 9.75 6.47 -4.62
C TYR A 105 10.24 7.24 -5.85
N PHE A 106 10.92 6.57 -6.77
CA PHE A 106 11.37 7.17 -8.02
C PHE A 106 10.27 7.33 -9.08
N THR A 107 9.20 6.56 -8.99
CA THR A 107 8.13 6.51 -9.98
C THR A 107 6.96 7.44 -9.66
N ILE A 108 6.59 7.58 -8.39
CA ILE A 108 5.38 8.32 -7.95
C ILE A 108 5.30 9.76 -8.46
N GLY A 109 6.43 10.47 -8.47
CA GLY A 109 6.46 11.84 -8.99
C GLY A 109 6.09 11.91 -10.47
N LYS A 110 6.56 10.95 -11.26
CA LYS A 110 6.29 10.86 -12.71
C LYS A 110 4.83 10.54 -13.00
N GLU A 111 4.26 9.58 -12.28
CA GLU A 111 2.85 9.17 -12.47
C GLU A 111 1.85 10.26 -12.11
N LYS A 112 2.18 11.11 -11.13
CA LYS A 112 1.35 12.26 -10.75
C LYS A 112 1.52 13.48 -11.67
N GLY A 113 2.30 13.36 -12.76
CA GLY A 113 2.58 14.46 -13.68
C GLY A 113 3.38 15.60 -13.04
N MET A 114 4.07 15.35 -11.93
CA MET A 114 4.94 16.33 -11.31
C MET A 114 6.18 16.52 -12.18
N SER A 115 6.60 17.78 -12.36
CA SER A 115 7.91 18.05 -12.98
C SER A 115 8.98 17.46 -12.10
N MET A 116 9.82 16.58 -12.66
CA MET A 116 10.98 16.02 -11.99
C MET A 116 12.21 16.93 -12.14
N GLU A 117 12.05 18.04 -12.86
CA GLU A 117 13.14 19.00 -13.11
C GLU A 117 13.52 19.70 -11.81
N GLY A 118 14.80 19.65 -11.47
CA GLY A 118 15.35 20.24 -10.25
C GLY A 118 15.22 19.37 -8.98
N LEU A 119 14.53 18.23 -9.02
CA LEU A 119 14.50 17.30 -7.88
C LEU A 119 15.78 16.46 -7.82
N LEU A 120 16.19 16.12 -6.60
CA LEU A 120 17.31 15.20 -6.37
C LEU A 120 17.06 13.84 -7.04
N GLN A 121 18.05 13.31 -7.72
CA GLN A 121 18.04 11.99 -8.38
C GLN A 121 19.24 11.15 -7.88
N PRO A 122 19.36 10.89 -6.57
CA PRO A 122 20.45 10.11 -6.02
C PRO A 122 20.32 8.64 -6.42
N GLU A 123 21.45 7.94 -6.43
CA GLU A 123 21.46 6.49 -6.51
C GLU A 123 20.93 5.86 -5.21
N VAL A 124 20.35 4.66 -5.29
CA VAL A 124 19.85 3.93 -4.10
C VAL A 124 20.95 3.74 -3.05
N ALA A 125 22.18 3.46 -3.50
CA ALA A 125 23.32 3.29 -2.59
C ALA A 125 23.65 4.57 -1.80
N GLU A 126 23.50 5.75 -2.41
CA GLU A 126 23.69 7.03 -1.73
C GLU A 126 22.61 7.29 -0.68
N LEU A 127 21.34 6.99 -1.03
CA LEU A 127 20.21 7.10 -0.10
C LEU A 127 20.38 6.16 1.11
N LEU A 128 20.88 4.96 0.89
CA LEU A 128 21.13 4.00 1.96
C LEU A 128 22.31 4.43 2.85
N ALA A 129 23.36 5.03 2.27
CA ALA A 129 24.55 5.45 2.99
C ALA A 129 24.34 6.72 3.83
N ASP A 130 23.44 7.62 3.41
CA ASP A 130 23.25 8.94 4.04
C ASP A 130 21.77 9.17 4.38
N GLN A 131 21.43 9.02 5.67
CA GLN A 131 20.07 9.26 6.17
C GLN A 131 19.60 10.71 5.96
N LYS A 132 20.51 11.70 5.98
CA LYS A 132 20.11 13.10 5.75
C LYS A 132 19.73 13.30 4.28
N LEU A 133 20.46 12.70 3.37
CA LEU A 133 20.13 12.69 1.95
C LEU A 133 18.78 11.98 1.72
N TYR A 134 18.57 10.84 2.36
CA TYR A 134 17.30 10.13 2.32
C TYR A 134 16.12 11.00 2.79
N PHE A 135 16.24 11.69 3.92
CA PHE A 135 15.21 12.60 4.42
C PHE A 135 14.97 13.78 3.48
N THR A 136 16.03 14.35 2.90
CA THR A 136 15.89 15.44 1.93
C THR A 136 15.15 14.96 0.68
N PHE A 137 15.51 13.80 0.17
CA PHE A 137 14.87 13.16 -0.96
C PHE A 137 13.38 12.89 -0.72
N LEU A 138 12.99 12.38 0.47
CA LEU A 138 11.60 12.15 0.82
C LEU A 138 10.83 13.48 0.93
N ARG A 139 11.42 14.50 1.56
CA ARG A 139 10.77 15.80 1.76
C ARG A 139 10.45 16.49 0.45
N GLU A 140 11.32 16.39 -0.53
CA GLU A 140 11.10 16.93 -1.89
C GLU A 140 9.93 16.24 -2.62
N ARG A 141 9.71 14.93 -2.38
CA ARG A 141 8.71 14.13 -3.10
C ARG A 141 7.37 14.04 -2.39
N PHE A 142 7.39 13.96 -1.08
CA PHE A 142 6.21 13.65 -0.27
C PHE A 142 5.83 14.78 0.69
N GLY A 143 6.67 15.79 0.83
CA GLY A 143 6.46 16.89 1.78
C GLY A 143 6.83 16.49 3.22
N SER A 144 5.94 16.75 4.17
CA SER A 144 6.17 16.40 5.58
C SER A 144 5.96 14.91 5.84
N PHE A 145 6.76 14.36 6.72
CA PHE A 145 6.68 12.97 7.19
C PHE A 145 7.12 12.89 8.66
N ASP A 146 6.84 11.77 9.31
CA ASP A 146 7.31 11.46 10.65
C ASP A 146 8.78 11.00 10.58
N GLU A 147 9.69 11.84 11.10
CA GLU A 147 11.13 11.56 11.02
C GLU A 147 11.54 10.32 11.85
N GLU A 148 10.82 9.99 12.93
CA GLU A 148 11.13 8.80 13.74
C GLU A 148 10.75 7.52 12.99
N VAL A 149 9.58 7.51 12.37
CA VAL A 149 9.12 6.41 11.52
C VAL A 149 10.05 6.20 10.33
N GLU A 150 10.42 7.30 9.64
CA GLU A 150 11.30 7.21 8.48
C GLU A 150 12.76 6.88 8.84
N ALA A 151 13.22 7.23 10.05
CA ALA A 151 14.52 6.80 10.55
C ALA A 151 14.57 5.28 10.77
N GLU A 152 13.50 4.69 11.32
CA GLU A 152 13.40 3.24 11.46
C GLU A 152 13.26 2.57 10.08
N ALA A 153 12.44 3.12 9.18
CA ALA A 153 12.32 2.63 7.81
C ALA A 153 13.69 2.62 7.11
N HIS A 154 14.47 3.69 7.21
CA HIS A 154 15.82 3.76 6.65
C HIS A 154 16.75 2.69 7.23
N ARG A 155 16.68 2.41 8.55
CA ARG A 155 17.44 1.29 9.18
C ARG A 155 17.05 -0.06 8.61
N LEU A 156 15.75 -0.29 8.41
CA LEU A 156 15.23 -1.52 7.83
C LEU A 156 15.62 -1.67 6.35
N LEU A 157 15.59 -0.60 5.57
CA LEU A 157 16.02 -0.61 4.17
C LEU A 157 17.51 -0.95 4.02
N ASN A 158 18.34 -0.60 5.03
CA ASN A 158 19.75 -0.98 5.09
C ASN A 158 19.97 -2.45 5.51
N ASP A 159 18.98 -3.11 6.11
CA ASP A 159 18.99 -4.54 6.46
C ASP A 159 17.73 -5.22 5.90
N PRO A 160 17.70 -5.58 4.61
CA PRO A 160 16.52 -6.15 3.95
C PRO A 160 16.02 -7.44 4.60
N ALA A 161 16.91 -8.26 5.17
CA ALA A 161 16.53 -9.49 5.85
C ALA A 161 15.71 -9.17 7.12
N ARG A 162 16.20 -8.25 7.95
CA ARG A 162 15.51 -7.74 9.13
C ARG A 162 14.21 -7.02 8.76
N MET A 163 14.22 -6.22 7.68
CA MET A 163 13.02 -5.57 7.17
C MET A 163 11.91 -6.58 6.89
N LYS A 164 12.21 -7.63 6.12
CA LYS A 164 11.25 -8.69 5.79
C LYS A 164 10.74 -9.41 7.05
N GLU A 165 11.62 -9.75 7.99
CA GLU A 165 11.24 -10.40 9.26
C GLU A 165 10.31 -9.50 10.08
N THR A 166 10.63 -8.21 10.19
CA THR A 166 9.82 -7.20 10.87
C THR A 166 8.44 -7.08 10.25
N ILE A 167 8.36 -6.94 8.93
CA ILE A 167 7.10 -6.88 8.17
C ILE A 167 6.26 -8.12 8.46
N LEU A 168 6.81 -9.31 8.28
CA LEU A 168 6.06 -10.56 8.43
C LEU A 168 5.59 -10.79 9.87
N SER A 169 6.45 -10.50 10.86
CA SER A 169 6.09 -10.60 12.28
C SER A 169 4.94 -9.67 12.63
N HIS A 170 5.04 -8.40 12.18
CA HIS A 170 4.01 -7.40 12.44
C HIS A 170 2.68 -7.75 11.76
N LEU A 171 2.70 -8.04 10.46
CA LEU A 171 1.47 -8.35 9.71
C LEU A 171 0.78 -9.63 10.19
N ARG A 172 1.55 -10.67 10.61
CA ARG A 172 0.97 -11.87 11.22
C ARG A 172 0.31 -11.56 12.56
N TYR A 173 0.96 -10.75 13.40
CA TYR A 173 0.38 -10.30 14.65
C TYR A 173 -0.92 -9.52 14.42
N MET A 174 -0.90 -8.53 13.54
CA MET A 174 -2.07 -7.70 13.23
C MET A 174 -3.21 -8.53 12.63
N TRP A 175 -2.90 -9.48 11.76
CA TRP A 175 -3.91 -10.39 11.25
C TRP A 175 -4.54 -11.21 12.36
N THR A 176 -3.74 -11.92 13.15
CA THR A 176 -4.25 -12.88 14.13
C THR A 176 -5.04 -12.21 15.26
N HIS A 177 -4.58 -11.04 15.73
CA HIS A 177 -5.13 -10.43 16.94
C HIS A 177 -6.09 -9.27 16.68
N VAL A 178 -6.08 -8.72 15.47
CA VAL A 178 -6.84 -7.50 15.15
C VAL A 178 -7.80 -7.73 13.99
N MET A 179 -7.28 -8.21 12.84
CA MET A 179 -8.03 -8.22 11.59
C MET A 179 -8.92 -9.45 11.42
N ALA A 180 -8.46 -10.65 11.77
CA ALA A 180 -9.18 -11.88 11.47
C ALA A 180 -10.60 -11.94 12.11
N PRO A 181 -10.78 -11.56 13.38
CA PRO A 181 -12.12 -11.53 13.98
C PRO A 181 -13.07 -10.55 13.28
N GLU A 182 -12.57 -9.38 12.92
CA GLU A 182 -13.37 -8.38 12.21
C GLU A 182 -13.64 -8.81 10.76
N TRP A 183 -12.65 -9.40 10.10
CA TRP A 183 -12.80 -9.94 8.75
C TRP A 183 -13.89 -11.00 8.70
N GLU A 184 -13.89 -11.96 9.62
CA GLU A 184 -14.93 -12.99 9.72
C GLU A 184 -16.34 -12.39 9.93
N ARG A 185 -16.43 -11.32 10.71
CA ARG A 185 -17.69 -10.62 10.97
C ARG A 185 -18.22 -9.89 9.73
N VAL A 186 -17.36 -9.23 8.96
CA VAL A 186 -17.78 -8.37 7.83
C VAL A 186 -17.81 -9.10 6.49
N LEU A 187 -17.09 -10.20 6.34
CA LEU A 187 -16.94 -10.94 5.09
C LEU A 187 -18.29 -11.31 4.44
N PRO A 188 -19.32 -11.84 5.16
CA PRO A 188 -20.59 -12.18 4.55
C PRO A 188 -21.30 -10.95 3.94
N LEU A 189 -21.19 -9.79 4.59
CA LEU A 189 -21.78 -8.54 4.10
C LEU A 189 -21.06 -8.05 2.85
N ILE A 190 -19.71 -8.03 2.87
CA ILE A 190 -18.93 -7.61 1.71
C ILE A 190 -19.17 -8.53 0.52
N GLN A 191 -19.21 -9.84 0.76
CA GLN A 191 -19.50 -10.83 -0.29
C GLN A 191 -20.88 -10.59 -0.92
N SER A 192 -21.90 -10.36 -0.10
CA SER A 192 -23.26 -10.05 -0.57
C SER A 192 -23.29 -8.77 -1.42
N CYS A 193 -22.53 -7.73 -1.02
CA CYS A 193 -22.42 -6.51 -1.81
C CYS A 193 -21.74 -6.78 -3.17
N VAL A 194 -20.62 -7.50 -3.18
CA VAL A 194 -19.89 -7.85 -4.42
C VAL A 194 -20.78 -8.64 -5.36
N ASP A 195 -21.52 -9.62 -4.85
CA ASP A 195 -22.42 -10.47 -5.65
C ASP A 195 -23.59 -9.65 -6.21
N ALA A 196 -24.14 -8.71 -5.44
CA ALA A 196 -25.17 -7.78 -5.93
C ALA A 196 -24.66 -6.88 -7.06
N TYR A 197 -23.46 -6.31 -6.92
CA TYR A 197 -22.86 -5.45 -7.94
C TYR A 197 -22.49 -6.21 -9.22
N ARG A 198 -22.10 -7.47 -9.13
CA ARG A 198 -21.83 -8.32 -10.31
C ARG A 198 -23.05 -8.58 -11.17
N GLN A 199 -24.24 -8.43 -10.62
CA GLN A 199 -25.50 -8.60 -11.35
C GLN A 199 -25.98 -7.35 -12.06
N ILE A 200 -25.34 -6.18 -11.81
CA ILE A 200 -25.70 -4.92 -12.44
C ILE A 200 -25.03 -4.87 -13.80
N ASP A 201 -25.84 -4.65 -14.83
CA ASP A 201 -25.34 -4.37 -16.19
C ASP A 201 -24.92 -2.90 -16.29
N PHE A 202 -23.63 -2.68 -16.48
CA PHE A 202 -23.03 -1.35 -16.65
C PHE A 202 -22.80 -1.00 -18.14
N SER A 203 -23.39 -1.74 -19.08
CA SER A 203 -23.24 -1.56 -20.52
C SER A 203 -24.20 -0.54 -21.13
N GLY A 204 -24.78 0.38 -20.33
CA GLY A 204 -25.67 1.45 -20.75
C GLY A 204 -24.99 2.69 -21.30
#